data_8476c7e961f1651cda1823554611a28d
#
_entry.id   8476c7e961f1651cda1823554611a28d
#
_cell.length_a   1.000
_cell.length_b   1.000
_cell.length_c   1.000
_cell.angle_alpha   90.00
_cell.angle_beta   90.00
_cell.angle_gamma   90.00
#
_symmetry.space_group_name_H-M   'P 1'
#
loop_
_entity.id
_entity.type
_entity.pdbx_description
1 polymer ?
#
loop_
_entity_poly.entity_id
_entity_poly.type
_entity_poly.pdbx_seq_one_letter_code
_entity_poly.pdbx_strand_id
1 'polypeptide(L)'
;MSSIACQLSFVRSTLPEGVKLVAVSKTHPAEAIRAAYDAGHRVFGESRPQELREKHEALPKDIEWHMIGHLQTNKIKYIAPFVALIHSVDSARLAEAIQREAAKCGRTLEILLEIHVAEEETKTGWNMAELMEYVRTAPFARMPDVCVRGVMGIATNTDDGTAIRRDFMELKRCFELLQPYGVQQFVRSGTVAIIKSRRELLNEYLEEIDRLRAESDEEGSKSEK
;
A
#
# COMPACT_ATOMS: atom_id res chain seq x y z
N MET A 1 -3.33 -29.34 -5.92
CA MET A 1 -3.12 -27.93 -5.50
C MET A 1 -2.58 -27.16 -6.69
N SER A 2 -3.16 -26.01 -7.04
CA SER A 2 -2.61 -25.20 -8.15
C SER A 2 -1.26 -24.61 -7.74
N SER A 3 -0.30 -24.56 -8.68
CA SER A 3 1.04 -23.99 -8.40
C SER A 3 0.94 -22.48 -8.07
N ILE A 4 1.93 -21.93 -7.34
CA ILE A 4 2.04 -20.50 -7.05
C ILE A 4 2.00 -19.67 -8.34
N ALA A 5 2.66 -20.16 -9.41
CA ALA A 5 2.64 -19.51 -10.72
C ALA A 5 1.22 -19.40 -11.32
N CYS A 6 0.43 -20.46 -11.20
CA CYS A 6 -0.95 -20.50 -11.67
C CYS A 6 -1.85 -19.51 -10.89
N GLN A 7 -1.68 -19.46 -9.56
CA GLN A 7 -2.40 -18.53 -8.70
C GLN A 7 -2.04 -17.08 -8.99
N LEU A 8 -0.75 -16.77 -9.18
CA LEU A 8 -0.29 -15.43 -9.55
C LEU A 8 -0.85 -14.99 -10.92
N SER A 9 -0.82 -15.88 -11.91
CA SER A 9 -1.39 -15.58 -13.23
C SER A 9 -2.89 -15.28 -13.14
N PHE A 10 -3.63 -16.09 -12.36
CA PHE A 10 -5.05 -15.86 -12.13
C PHE A 10 -5.31 -14.51 -11.46
N VAL A 11 -4.61 -14.19 -10.36
CA VAL A 11 -4.79 -12.90 -9.67
C VAL A 11 -4.46 -11.73 -10.59
N ARG A 12 -3.37 -11.80 -11.35
CA ARG A 12 -2.99 -10.75 -12.30
C ARG A 12 -4.06 -10.50 -13.36
N SER A 13 -4.73 -11.58 -13.85
CA SER A 13 -5.79 -11.45 -14.85
C SER A 13 -7.08 -10.80 -14.32
N THR A 14 -7.25 -10.73 -13.00
CA THR A 14 -8.39 -10.07 -12.35
C THR A 14 -8.13 -8.63 -11.95
N LEU A 15 -6.90 -8.14 -12.10
CA LEU A 15 -6.55 -6.77 -11.74
C LEU A 15 -6.72 -5.84 -12.93
N PRO A 16 -7.27 -4.63 -12.72
CA PRO A 16 -7.32 -3.60 -13.74
C PRO A 16 -5.91 -3.23 -14.23
N GLU A 17 -5.85 -2.70 -15.46
CA GLU A 17 -4.60 -2.16 -16.00
C GLU A 17 -4.02 -1.07 -15.10
N GLY A 18 -2.70 -1.04 -14.95
CA GLY A 18 -1.99 -0.07 -14.12
C GLY A 18 -1.98 -0.41 -12.61
N VAL A 19 -2.68 -1.45 -12.17
CA VAL A 19 -2.64 -1.89 -10.76
C VAL A 19 -1.41 -2.75 -10.49
N LYS A 20 -0.54 -2.30 -9.57
CA LYS A 20 0.62 -3.06 -9.11
C LYS A 20 0.20 -4.08 -8.04
N LEU A 21 0.43 -5.36 -8.29
CA LEU A 21 0.23 -6.42 -7.31
C LEU A 21 1.41 -6.47 -6.34
N VAL A 22 1.14 -6.38 -5.04
CA VAL A 22 2.10 -6.68 -3.98
C VAL A 22 1.75 -8.04 -3.38
N ALA A 23 2.62 -9.02 -3.56
CA ALA A 23 2.43 -10.35 -2.97
C ALA A 23 2.80 -10.31 -1.47
N VAL A 24 1.80 -10.47 -0.61
CA VAL A 24 2.02 -10.50 0.84
C VAL A 24 2.65 -11.84 1.20
N SER A 25 3.93 -11.81 1.60
CA SER A 25 4.76 -12.99 1.86
C SER A 25 5.10 -13.20 3.34
N LYS A 26 4.52 -12.37 4.23
CA LYS A 26 4.68 -12.57 5.69
C LYS A 26 4.33 -14.00 6.10
N THR A 27 5.13 -14.59 6.99
CA THR A 27 4.99 -15.97 7.50
C THR A 27 5.19 -17.08 6.46
N HIS A 28 5.43 -16.76 5.19
CA HIS A 28 5.76 -17.75 4.17
C HIS A 28 7.28 -17.95 4.09
N PRO A 29 7.75 -19.18 3.84
CA PRO A 29 9.16 -19.48 3.71
C PRO A 29 9.76 -18.91 2.41
N ALA A 30 11.08 -18.76 2.37
CA ALA A 30 11.80 -18.20 1.23
C ALA A 30 11.57 -18.98 -0.08
N GLU A 31 11.34 -20.29 0.01
CA GLU A 31 11.06 -21.16 -1.13
C GLU A 31 9.76 -20.77 -1.85
N ALA A 32 8.73 -20.38 -1.10
CA ALA A 32 7.47 -19.91 -1.67
C ALA A 32 7.65 -18.58 -2.42
N ILE A 33 8.48 -17.69 -1.87
CA ILE A 33 8.82 -16.42 -2.52
C ILE A 33 9.66 -16.68 -3.77
N ARG A 34 10.61 -17.63 -3.71
CA ARG A 34 11.41 -18.04 -4.86
C ARG A 34 10.54 -18.58 -5.99
N ALA A 35 9.55 -19.42 -5.69
CA ALA A 35 8.63 -19.93 -6.69
C ALA A 35 7.80 -18.82 -7.37
N ALA A 36 7.38 -17.80 -6.61
CA ALA A 36 6.71 -16.62 -7.16
C ALA A 36 7.66 -15.75 -8.00
N TYR A 37 8.90 -15.60 -7.55
CA TYR A 37 9.95 -14.88 -8.27
C TYR A 37 10.28 -15.55 -9.60
N ASP A 38 10.43 -16.88 -9.63
CA ASP A 38 10.70 -17.66 -10.84
C ASP A 38 9.52 -17.61 -11.82
N ALA A 39 8.29 -17.40 -11.32
CA ALA A 39 7.11 -17.08 -12.10
C ALA A 39 7.03 -15.60 -12.59
N GLY A 40 8.11 -14.83 -12.42
CA GLY A 40 8.25 -13.45 -12.89
C GLY A 40 7.67 -12.39 -11.95
N HIS A 41 7.31 -12.73 -10.70
CA HIS A 41 6.87 -11.72 -9.73
C HIS A 41 8.08 -11.08 -9.02
N ARG A 42 7.99 -9.77 -8.75
CA ARG A 42 9.13 -9.01 -8.19
C ARG A 42 8.77 -8.21 -6.94
N VAL A 43 7.50 -7.99 -6.64
CA VAL A 43 7.05 -7.05 -5.60
C VAL A 43 6.45 -7.82 -4.44
N PHE A 44 7.12 -7.81 -3.29
CA PHE A 44 6.70 -8.57 -2.11
C PHE A 44 6.52 -7.68 -0.89
N GLY A 45 5.52 -8.02 -0.04
CA GLY A 45 5.20 -7.27 1.16
C GLY A 45 5.42 -8.07 2.43
N GLU A 46 6.15 -7.47 3.39
CA GLU A 46 6.41 -8.03 4.70
C GLU A 46 5.89 -7.13 5.82
N SER A 47 5.47 -7.74 6.92
CA SER A 47 4.94 -7.00 8.08
C SER A 47 5.94 -6.84 9.22
N ARG A 48 7.05 -7.57 9.21
CA ARG A 48 8.06 -7.54 10.26
C ARG A 48 9.43 -7.17 9.68
N PRO A 49 10.07 -6.10 10.16
CA PRO A 49 11.37 -5.64 9.63
C PRO A 49 12.49 -6.68 9.70
N GLN A 50 12.49 -7.53 10.72
CA GLN A 50 13.47 -8.61 10.84
C GLN A 50 13.28 -9.67 9.76
N GLU A 51 12.04 -10.15 9.57
CA GLU A 51 11.69 -11.13 8.54
C GLU A 51 11.99 -10.58 7.14
N LEU A 52 11.67 -9.30 6.91
CA LEU A 52 11.97 -8.61 5.65
C LEU A 52 13.49 -8.59 5.38
N ARG A 53 14.31 -8.26 6.39
CA ARG A 53 15.77 -8.26 6.25
C ARG A 53 16.31 -9.65 5.96
N GLU A 54 15.91 -10.67 6.71
CA GLU A 54 16.35 -12.06 6.52
C GLU A 54 16.03 -12.56 5.11
N LYS A 55 14.83 -12.28 4.61
CA LYS A 55 14.42 -12.63 3.26
C LYS A 55 15.16 -11.85 2.19
N HIS A 56 15.42 -10.56 2.41
CA HIS A 56 16.27 -9.78 1.51
C HIS A 56 17.68 -10.34 1.43
N GLU A 57 18.26 -10.79 2.54
CA GLU A 57 19.60 -11.40 2.56
C GLU A 57 19.64 -12.73 1.78
N ALA A 58 18.59 -13.56 1.88
CA ALA A 58 18.53 -14.91 1.32
C ALA A 58 18.03 -14.98 -0.15
N LEU A 59 17.37 -13.94 -0.65
CA LEU A 59 16.69 -13.94 -1.94
C LEU A 59 17.34 -12.97 -2.94
N PRO A 60 16.96 -13.00 -4.25
CA PRO A 60 17.50 -12.12 -5.27
C PRO A 60 17.36 -10.63 -4.91
N LYS A 61 18.39 -9.84 -5.27
CA LYS A 61 18.48 -8.43 -4.88
C LYS A 61 17.63 -7.49 -5.74
N ASP A 62 17.06 -7.98 -6.83
CA ASP A 62 16.12 -7.28 -7.70
C ASP A 62 14.65 -7.43 -7.24
N ILE A 63 14.42 -8.03 -6.07
CA ILE A 63 13.12 -8.02 -5.43
C ILE A 63 12.84 -6.62 -4.87
N GLU A 64 11.68 -6.08 -5.25
CA GLU A 64 11.12 -4.83 -4.73
C GLU A 64 10.38 -5.13 -3.42
N TRP A 65 11.03 -4.82 -2.30
CA TRP A 65 10.51 -5.11 -0.96
C TRP A 65 9.66 -3.98 -0.42
N HIS A 66 8.44 -4.27 -0.01
CA HIS A 66 7.53 -3.34 0.62
C HIS A 66 7.35 -3.68 2.11
N MET A 67 7.50 -2.68 2.98
CA MET A 67 7.13 -2.78 4.39
C MET A 67 5.66 -2.42 4.54
N ILE A 68 4.81 -3.39 4.86
CA ILE A 68 3.34 -3.22 4.87
C ILE A 68 2.70 -3.30 6.27
N GLY A 69 3.47 -3.67 7.30
CA GLY A 69 2.99 -3.74 8.68
C GLY A 69 3.47 -2.57 9.51
N HIS A 70 2.93 -2.43 10.72
CA HIS A 70 3.32 -1.37 11.65
C HIS A 70 4.84 -1.32 11.88
N LEU A 71 5.43 -0.15 11.72
CA LEU A 71 6.87 0.06 11.76
C LEU A 71 7.28 0.88 12.98
N GLN A 72 7.96 0.25 13.92
CA GLN A 72 8.57 0.96 15.05
C GLN A 72 9.80 1.76 14.61
N THR A 73 9.98 2.97 15.13
CA THR A 73 11.07 3.88 14.75
C THR A 73 12.47 3.28 14.90
N ASN A 74 12.71 2.47 15.94
CA ASN A 74 13.99 1.81 16.20
C ASN A 74 14.29 0.65 15.22
N LYS A 75 13.33 0.25 14.41
CA LYS A 75 13.47 -0.84 13.42
C LYS A 75 13.74 -0.35 11.99
N ILE A 76 13.53 0.92 11.71
CA ILE A 76 13.72 1.52 10.36
C ILE A 76 15.13 1.21 9.83
N LYS A 77 16.15 1.35 10.67
CA LYS A 77 17.56 1.11 10.30
C LYS A 77 17.84 -0.25 9.66
N TYR A 78 17.02 -1.26 9.94
CA TYR A 78 17.22 -2.62 9.39
C TYR A 78 16.72 -2.77 7.96
N ILE A 79 15.81 -1.89 7.52
CA ILE A 79 15.19 -1.97 6.20
C ILE A 79 15.53 -0.79 5.30
N ALA A 80 15.88 0.36 5.86
CA ALA A 80 16.20 1.58 5.13
C ALA A 80 17.24 1.39 4.01
N PRO A 81 18.27 0.51 4.14
CA PRO A 81 19.24 0.31 3.08
C PRO A 81 18.69 -0.28 1.78
N PHE A 82 17.53 -0.97 1.80
CA PHE A 82 17.05 -1.71 0.63
C PHE A 82 15.54 -1.66 0.40
N VAL A 83 14.72 -1.27 1.39
CA VAL A 83 13.26 -1.19 1.21
C VAL A 83 12.91 -0.26 0.05
N ALA A 84 11.94 -0.67 -0.76
CA ALA A 84 11.46 0.14 -1.88
C ALA A 84 10.34 1.10 -1.43
N LEU A 85 9.37 0.61 -0.64
CA LEU A 85 8.23 1.41 -0.21
C LEU A 85 7.80 1.02 1.21
N ILE A 86 7.54 2.03 2.05
CA ILE A 86 6.98 1.85 3.40
C ILE A 86 5.53 2.31 3.36
N HIS A 87 4.58 1.38 3.58
CA HIS A 87 3.15 1.67 3.47
C HIS A 87 2.53 2.24 4.75
N SER A 88 3.13 1.99 5.90
CA SER A 88 2.53 2.15 7.23
C SER A 88 3.03 3.38 7.98
N VAL A 89 3.10 4.55 7.30
CA VAL A 89 3.53 5.78 7.97
C VAL A 89 2.33 6.47 8.60
N ASP A 90 2.12 6.21 9.88
CA ASP A 90 0.96 6.56 10.68
C ASP A 90 1.12 7.83 11.52
N SER A 91 2.29 8.47 11.49
CA SER A 91 2.57 9.62 12.37
C SER A 91 3.73 10.48 11.88
N ALA A 92 3.72 11.76 12.28
CA ALA A 92 4.83 12.70 12.06
C ALA A 92 6.16 12.16 12.62
N ARG A 93 6.10 11.59 13.81
CA ARG A 93 7.26 10.99 14.50
C ARG A 93 7.90 9.90 13.67
N LEU A 94 7.09 9.04 13.03
CA LEU A 94 7.60 7.97 12.15
C LEU A 94 8.19 8.54 10.86
N ALA A 95 7.51 9.51 10.21
CA ALA A 95 8.03 10.18 9.02
C ALA A 95 9.40 10.84 9.27
N GLU A 96 9.55 11.57 10.37
CA GLU A 96 10.81 12.18 10.78
C GLU A 96 11.90 11.14 11.08
N ALA A 97 11.53 10.02 11.70
CA ALA A 97 12.48 8.94 11.95
C ALA A 97 12.94 8.27 10.65
N ILE A 98 12.04 8.12 9.66
CA ILE A 98 12.39 7.63 8.31
C ILE A 98 13.35 8.60 7.64
N GLN A 99 13.09 9.92 7.69
CA GLN A 99 14.00 10.93 7.16
C GLN A 99 15.42 10.80 7.72
N ARG A 100 15.54 10.65 9.05
CA ARG A 100 16.85 10.48 9.70
C ARG A 100 17.60 9.23 9.24
N GLU A 101 16.91 8.11 9.08
CA GLU A 101 17.55 6.86 8.63
C GLU A 101 17.83 6.89 7.12
N ALA A 102 16.97 7.50 6.31
CA ALA A 102 17.18 7.74 4.88
C ALA A 102 18.46 8.54 4.63
N ALA A 103 18.63 9.66 5.33
CA ALA A 103 19.83 10.50 5.26
C ALA A 103 21.11 9.72 5.61
N LYS A 104 21.07 8.87 6.67
CA LYS A 104 22.21 8.02 7.04
C LYS A 104 22.60 7.00 5.95
N CYS A 105 21.61 6.50 5.21
CA CYS A 105 21.81 5.54 4.13
C CYS A 105 22.14 6.21 2.78
N GLY A 106 22.06 7.54 2.67
CA GLY A 106 22.18 8.28 1.41
C GLY A 106 21.15 7.88 0.37
N ARG A 107 19.90 7.58 0.82
CA ARG A 107 18.80 7.15 -0.05
C ARG A 107 17.58 8.02 0.17
N THR A 108 16.83 8.23 -0.90
CA THR A 108 15.43 8.70 -0.79
C THR A 108 14.52 7.49 -0.56
N LEU A 109 13.78 7.50 0.55
CA LEU A 109 12.82 6.44 0.88
C LEU A 109 11.40 6.86 0.45
N GLU A 110 10.74 5.97 -0.28
CA GLU A 110 9.34 6.16 -0.67
C GLU A 110 8.41 5.72 0.45
N ILE A 111 7.38 6.52 0.71
CA ILE A 111 6.41 6.25 1.77
C ILE A 111 4.97 6.45 1.31
N LEU A 112 4.05 5.73 1.97
CA LEU A 112 2.62 6.02 1.94
C LEU A 112 2.18 6.50 3.33
N LEU A 113 1.26 7.44 3.38
CA LEU A 113 0.61 7.88 4.62
C LEU A 113 -0.53 6.89 4.92
N GLU A 114 -0.44 6.20 6.06
CA GLU A 114 -1.49 5.28 6.50
C GLU A 114 -2.62 6.06 7.13
N ILE A 115 -3.81 6.00 6.54
CA ILE A 115 -5.02 6.68 7.01
C ILE A 115 -5.88 5.68 7.79
N HIS A 116 -6.32 6.08 8.97
CA HIS A 116 -7.28 5.32 9.77
C HIS A 116 -8.69 5.52 9.22
N VAL A 117 -9.17 4.53 8.46
CA VAL A 117 -10.51 4.53 7.83
C VAL A 117 -11.43 3.47 8.43
N ALA A 118 -10.90 2.52 9.17
CA ALA A 118 -11.65 1.41 9.75
C ALA A 118 -12.41 1.83 11.02
N GLU A 119 -13.44 1.07 11.37
CA GLU A 119 -14.21 1.28 12.62
C GLU A 119 -13.45 0.81 13.86
N GLU A 120 -12.49 -0.12 13.72
CA GLU A 120 -11.73 -0.64 14.84
C GLU A 120 -10.69 0.37 15.34
N GLU A 121 -10.86 0.88 16.54
CA GLU A 121 -9.92 1.81 17.21
C GLU A 121 -8.51 1.24 17.40
N THR A 122 -8.37 -0.08 17.33
CA THR A 122 -7.07 -0.76 17.48
C THR A 122 -6.20 -0.69 16.24
N LYS A 123 -6.72 -0.26 15.09
CA LYS A 123 -5.94 -0.08 13.86
C LYS A 123 -5.17 1.23 13.91
N THR A 124 -3.94 1.18 13.38
CA THR A 124 -3.06 2.34 13.23
C THR A 124 -3.49 3.21 12.06
N GLY A 125 -2.95 4.41 11.99
CA GLY A 125 -3.18 5.35 10.89
C GLY A 125 -3.42 6.77 11.39
N TRP A 126 -3.18 7.73 10.52
CA TRP A 126 -3.49 9.13 10.78
C TRP A 126 -5.00 9.36 10.90
N ASN A 127 -5.40 10.11 11.90
CA ASN A 127 -6.67 10.82 11.82
C ASN A 127 -6.59 11.87 10.71
N MET A 128 -7.64 11.99 9.89
CA MET A 128 -7.62 12.89 8.73
C MET A 128 -7.43 14.36 9.12
N ALA A 129 -8.04 14.81 10.22
CA ALA A 129 -7.92 16.20 10.66
C ALA A 129 -6.47 16.52 11.08
N GLU A 130 -5.84 15.62 11.84
CA GLU A 130 -4.44 15.73 12.28
C GLU A 130 -3.48 15.72 11.08
N LEU A 131 -3.72 14.83 10.11
CA LEU A 131 -2.91 14.77 8.90
C LEU A 131 -3.02 16.06 8.09
N MET A 132 -4.23 16.60 7.91
CA MET A 132 -4.44 17.86 7.18
C MET A 132 -3.76 19.04 7.87
N GLU A 133 -3.78 19.09 9.19
CA GLU A 133 -3.04 20.12 9.95
C GLU A 133 -1.53 19.94 9.74
N TYR A 134 -1.04 18.73 9.83
CA TYR A 134 0.38 18.43 9.62
C TYR A 134 0.86 18.80 8.21
N VAL A 135 0.17 18.39 7.15
CA VAL A 135 0.62 18.68 5.77
C VAL A 135 0.57 20.17 5.42
N ARG A 136 -0.32 20.96 6.03
CA ARG A 136 -0.38 22.42 5.87
C ARG A 136 0.91 23.11 6.31
N THR A 137 1.65 22.53 7.24
CA THR A 137 2.96 23.04 7.67
C THR A 137 4.09 22.77 6.66
N ALA A 138 3.79 22.15 5.52
CA ALA A 138 4.73 21.70 4.50
C ALA A 138 5.92 20.90 5.07
N PRO A 139 5.69 19.87 5.91
CA PRO A 139 6.74 19.16 6.62
C PRO A 139 7.70 18.45 5.67
N PHE A 140 7.19 17.93 4.55
CA PHE A 140 7.96 17.17 3.58
C PHE A 140 8.95 18.04 2.78
N ALA A 141 8.75 19.36 2.72
CA ALA A 141 9.75 20.29 2.18
C ALA A 141 11.05 20.30 3.00
N ARG A 142 10.99 19.88 4.27
CA ARG A 142 12.13 19.76 5.18
C ARG A 142 12.65 18.32 5.31
N MET A 143 12.12 17.39 4.51
CA MET A 143 12.47 15.97 4.49
C MET A 143 12.93 15.56 3.08
N PRO A 144 14.12 16.02 2.63
CA PRO A 144 14.58 15.81 1.25
C PRO A 144 14.82 14.35 0.88
N ASP A 145 15.02 13.49 1.89
CA ASP A 145 15.26 12.06 1.70
C ASP A 145 14.00 11.21 1.90
N VAL A 146 12.81 11.84 1.95
CA VAL A 146 11.51 11.17 2.01
C VAL A 146 10.65 11.60 0.82
N CYS A 147 10.13 10.63 0.08
CA CYS A 147 9.20 10.86 -1.02
C CYS A 147 7.83 10.29 -0.66
N VAL A 148 6.84 11.17 -0.46
CA VAL A 148 5.45 10.75 -0.24
C VAL A 148 4.84 10.37 -1.59
N ARG A 149 4.60 9.07 -1.80
CA ARG A 149 3.99 8.56 -3.04
C ARG A 149 2.47 8.60 -3.00
N GLY A 150 1.88 8.38 -1.84
CA GLY A 150 0.44 8.24 -1.79
C GLY A 150 -0.10 8.02 -0.39
N VAL A 151 -1.31 7.47 -0.35
CA VAL A 151 -2.00 7.07 0.87
C VAL A 151 -2.24 5.56 0.89
N MET A 152 -2.38 5.00 2.07
CA MET A 152 -2.76 3.61 2.32
C MET A 152 -3.84 3.57 3.39
N GLY A 153 -4.77 2.64 3.27
CA GLY A 153 -5.75 2.36 4.31
C GLY A 153 -6.11 0.88 4.36
N ILE A 154 -6.46 0.42 5.55
CA ILE A 154 -6.94 -0.93 5.81
C ILE A 154 -8.40 -0.83 6.20
N ALA A 155 -9.29 -1.36 5.36
CA ALA A 155 -10.73 -1.36 5.64
C ALA A 155 -11.09 -2.18 6.88
N THR A 156 -12.26 -1.92 7.43
CA THR A 156 -12.88 -2.68 8.52
C THR A 156 -12.87 -4.17 8.22
N ASN A 157 -12.53 -4.99 9.22
CA ASN A 157 -12.54 -6.44 9.08
C ASN A 157 -13.95 -6.99 9.22
N THR A 158 -14.72 -6.93 8.16
CA THR A 158 -16.13 -7.32 8.12
C THR A 158 -16.48 -8.04 6.82
N ASP A 159 -17.63 -8.73 6.83
CA ASP A 159 -18.25 -9.33 5.65
C ASP A 159 -19.21 -8.37 4.93
N ASP A 160 -19.50 -7.22 5.53
CA ASP A 160 -20.35 -6.21 4.96
C ASP A 160 -19.60 -5.43 3.86
N GLY A 161 -19.94 -5.69 2.60
CA GLY A 161 -19.40 -4.99 1.45
C GLY A 161 -19.66 -3.50 1.47
N THR A 162 -20.78 -3.06 2.08
CA THR A 162 -21.14 -1.64 2.20
C THR A 162 -20.18 -0.90 3.13
N ALA A 163 -19.83 -1.52 4.28
CA ALA A 163 -18.85 -0.96 5.21
C ALA A 163 -17.46 -0.86 4.56
N ILE A 164 -17.01 -1.93 3.88
CA ILE A 164 -15.74 -1.95 3.15
C ILE A 164 -15.70 -0.84 2.09
N ARG A 165 -16.79 -0.69 1.32
CA ARG A 165 -16.90 0.37 0.30
C ARG A 165 -16.80 1.76 0.92
N ARG A 166 -17.54 2.02 2.00
CA ARG A 166 -17.48 3.28 2.73
C ARG A 166 -16.06 3.64 3.14
N ASP A 167 -15.32 2.69 3.71
CA ASP A 167 -13.95 2.90 4.17
C ASP A 167 -13.00 3.26 3.00
N PHE A 168 -13.14 2.59 1.86
CA PHE A 168 -12.35 2.92 0.67
C PHE A 168 -12.78 4.22 -0.01
N MET A 169 -14.05 4.59 0.06
CA MET A 169 -14.52 5.91 -0.41
C MET A 169 -13.96 7.04 0.46
N GLU A 170 -13.89 6.84 1.79
CA GLU A 170 -13.24 7.81 2.67
C GLU A 170 -11.73 7.91 2.39
N LEU A 171 -11.04 6.78 2.17
CA LEU A 171 -9.64 6.79 1.76
C LEU A 171 -9.44 7.54 0.43
N LYS A 172 -10.32 7.35 -0.55
CA LYS A 172 -10.29 8.09 -1.81
C LYS A 172 -10.44 9.59 -1.58
N ARG A 173 -11.41 9.99 -0.75
CA ARG A 173 -11.61 11.40 -0.37
C ARG A 173 -10.36 12.00 0.29
N CYS A 174 -9.72 11.25 1.20
CA CYS A 174 -8.46 11.66 1.82
C CYS A 174 -7.37 11.88 0.76
N PHE A 175 -7.26 10.96 -0.20
CA PHE A 175 -6.31 11.08 -1.30
C PHE A 175 -6.54 12.35 -2.13
N GLU A 176 -7.78 12.63 -2.53
CA GLU A 176 -8.16 13.82 -3.30
C GLU A 176 -7.80 15.12 -2.55
N LEU A 177 -8.04 15.17 -1.24
CA LEU A 177 -7.67 16.31 -0.40
C LEU A 177 -6.15 16.51 -0.28
N LEU A 178 -5.36 15.45 -0.43
CA LEU A 178 -3.90 15.49 -0.32
C LEU A 178 -3.18 15.71 -1.66
N GLN A 179 -3.86 15.57 -2.79
CA GLN A 179 -3.28 15.82 -4.13
C GLN A 179 -2.58 17.18 -4.26
N PRO A 180 -3.16 18.31 -3.79
CA PRO A 180 -2.50 19.62 -3.86
C PRO A 180 -1.15 19.70 -3.11
N TYR A 181 -0.90 18.75 -2.20
CA TYR A 181 0.33 18.65 -1.42
C TYR A 181 1.35 17.65 -2.02
N GLY A 182 1.14 17.22 -3.28
CA GLY A 182 2.09 16.37 -4.01
C GLY A 182 1.86 14.85 -3.86
N VAL A 183 0.76 14.43 -3.24
CA VAL A 183 0.40 13.01 -3.11
C VAL A 183 -0.19 12.51 -4.43
N GLN A 184 0.46 11.55 -5.09
CA GLN A 184 0.13 11.14 -6.46
C GLN A 184 -0.38 9.70 -6.59
N GLN A 185 -0.22 8.86 -5.57
CA GLN A 185 -0.58 7.44 -5.65
C GLN A 185 -1.61 7.05 -4.59
N PHE A 186 -2.49 6.16 -4.97
CA PHE A 186 -3.49 5.57 -4.10
C PHE A 186 -3.25 4.07 -3.98
N VAL A 187 -3.00 3.59 -2.76
CA VAL A 187 -2.76 2.17 -2.51
C VAL A 187 -3.83 1.62 -1.56
N ARG A 188 -4.50 0.57 -2.00
CA ARG A 188 -5.48 -0.17 -1.19
C ARG A 188 -4.80 -1.37 -0.56
N SER A 189 -4.67 -1.38 0.75
CA SER A 189 -4.23 -2.54 1.51
C SER A 189 -5.44 -3.31 2.02
N GLY A 190 -5.42 -4.63 1.85
CA GLY A 190 -6.51 -5.51 2.28
C GLY A 190 -7.20 -6.26 1.15
N THR A 191 -7.22 -5.75 -0.08
CA THR A 191 -7.84 -6.43 -1.22
C THR A 191 -7.19 -7.78 -1.50
N VAL A 192 -5.88 -7.93 -1.32
CA VAL A 192 -5.18 -9.21 -1.54
C VAL A 192 -5.48 -10.24 -0.44
N ALA A 193 -5.68 -9.80 0.80
CA ALA A 193 -6.11 -10.70 1.89
C ALA A 193 -7.57 -11.16 1.70
N ILE A 194 -8.43 -10.33 1.13
CA ILE A 194 -9.83 -10.63 0.81
C ILE A 194 -9.93 -11.62 -0.36
N ILE A 195 -9.05 -11.55 -1.37
CA ILE A 195 -9.04 -12.44 -2.52
C ILE A 195 -8.87 -13.92 -2.11
N LYS A 196 -8.17 -14.20 -1.02
CA LYS A 196 -7.96 -15.58 -0.54
C LYS A 196 -9.20 -16.21 0.07
N SER A 197 -10.19 -15.44 0.51
CA SER A 197 -11.38 -15.94 1.21
C SER A 197 -12.73 -15.57 0.56
N ARG A 198 -12.81 -14.63 -0.41
CA ARG A 198 -14.11 -14.10 -0.88
C ARG A 198 -14.09 -13.69 -2.35
N ARG A 199 -14.18 -14.67 -3.21
CA ARG A 199 -14.24 -14.51 -4.67
C ARG A 199 -15.43 -13.64 -5.13
N GLU A 200 -16.54 -13.69 -4.43
CA GLU A 200 -17.78 -12.98 -4.77
C GLU A 200 -17.67 -11.46 -4.52
N LEU A 201 -17.14 -11.06 -3.39
CA LEU A 201 -16.91 -9.64 -3.06
C LEU A 201 -15.91 -8.95 -4.00
N LEU A 202 -14.93 -9.69 -4.51
CA LEU A 202 -14.00 -9.16 -5.49
C LEU A 202 -14.69 -8.89 -6.83
N ASN A 203 -15.56 -9.81 -7.28
CA ASN A 203 -16.28 -9.65 -8.53
C ASN A 203 -17.25 -8.45 -8.47
N GLU A 204 -18.04 -8.31 -7.41
CA GLU A 204 -18.90 -7.14 -7.18
C GLU A 204 -18.11 -5.83 -7.16
N TYR A 205 -16.92 -5.86 -6.56
CA TYR A 205 -16.04 -4.69 -6.51
C TYR A 205 -15.43 -4.32 -7.87
N LEU A 206 -15.08 -5.32 -8.69
CA LEU A 206 -14.56 -5.10 -10.05
C LEU A 206 -15.67 -4.58 -10.97
N GLU A 207 -16.88 -5.13 -10.88
CA GLU A 207 -18.05 -4.65 -11.62
C GLU A 207 -18.39 -3.18 -11.29
N GLU A 208 -18.20 -2.76 -10.04
CA GLU A 208 -18.42 -1.37 -9.64
C GLU A 208 -17.31 -0.43 -10.14
N ILE A 209 -16.06 -0.87 -10.18
CA ILE A 209 -14.98 -0.09 -10.80
C ILE A 209 -15.27 0.13 -12.29
N ASP A 210 -15.72 -0.90 -12.99
CA ASP A 210 -16.04 -0.82 -14.40
C ASP A 210 -17.24 0.10 -14.65
N ARG A 211 -18.25 0.07 -13.75
CA ARG A 211 -19.39 0.98 -13.80
C ARG A 211 -18.98 2.44 -13.57
N LEU A 212 -18.14 2.71 -12.59
CA LEU A 212 -17.64 4.08 -12.30
C LEU A 212 -16.73 4.61 -13.43
N ARG A 213 -16.01 3.73 -14.15
CA ARG A 213 -15.28 4.11 -15.37
C ARG A 213 -16.23 4.51 -16.49
N ALA A 214 -17.26 3.70 -16.73
CA ALA A 214 -18.27 4.00 -17.75
C ALA A 214 -18.99 5.33 -17.49
N GLU A 215 -19.33 5.62 -16.23
CA GLU A 215 -19.94 6.88 -15.82
C GLU A 215 -18.98 8.07 -16.01
N SER A 216 -17.69 7.93 -15.73
CA SER A 216 -16.70 9.00 -15.94
C SER A 216 -16.43 9.28 -17.42
N ASP A 217 -16.47 8.25 -18.27
CA ASP A 217 -16.29 8.37 -19.72
C ASP A 217 -17.53 9.03 -20.37
N GLU A 218 -18.74 8.79 -19.83
CA GLU A 218 -19.97 9.47 -20.28
C GLU A 218 -20.02 10.95 -19.87
N GLU A 219 -19.50 11.32 -18.68
CA GLU A 219 -19.41 12.71 -18.24
C GLU A 219 -18.36 13.50 -19.04
N GLY A 220 -17.21 12.88 -19.34
CA GLY A 220 -16.18 13.47 -20.19
C GLY A 220 -16.69 13.76 -21.61
N SER A 221 -17.50 12.86 -22.17
CA SER A 221 -18.10 13.02 -23.50
C SER A 221 -19.22 14.08 -23.58
N LYS A 222 -19.84 14.46 -22.46
CA LYS A 222 -20.86 15.51 -22.39
C LYS A 222 -20.29 16.92 -22.20
N SER A 223 -19.03 17.04 -21.78
CA SER A 223 -18.35 18.34 -21.59
C SER A 223 -17.68 18.87 -22.88
N GLU A 224 -17.58 18.06 -23.94
CA GLU A 224 -16.99 18.42 -25.22
C GLU A 224 -18.04 18.75 -26.33
N LYS A 225 -19.31 18.88 -25.98
CA LYS A 225 -20.38 19.35 -26.86
C LYS A 225 -20.99 20.64 -26.32
#